data_2c175978a72b151cf52d26fef0fc46ef
#
_entry.id   2c175978a72b151cf52d26fef0fc46ef
#
_cell.length_a   1.000
_cell.length_b   1.000
_cell.length_c   1.000
_cell.angle_alpha   90.00
_cell.angle_beta   90.00
_cell.angle_gamma   90.00
#
_symmetry.space_group_name_H-M   'P 1'
#
loop_
_entity.id
_entity.type
_entity.pdbx_description
1 polymer ?
#
loop_
_entity_poly.entity_id
_entity_poly.type
_entity_poly.pdbx_seq_one_letter_code
_entity_poly.pdbx_strand_id
1 'polypeptide(L)'
;ALSPLAATLTRGGWRWGPLLQKAFGQDTPHGSPIAGMEAWRGLPQWEDEAPAGNPGSQPVAADEARARLLSLVGTPRPEQGAYSDAATYAFGPREDSGAPRIALVEAGTGTGKTLGYLAPASVWAEKNGPGLWISTYTRNLQRQIVQEIAHLYPDPVERAEKAVVRKGRENYLCLLNFEEAAKRTALAPGQRSVALGLIARWIGSGTDGDIS
;
A
#
# COMPACT_ATOMS: atom_id res chain seq x y z
N ALA A 1 23.48 -12.76 -7.15
CA ALA A 1 23.09 -12.29 -5.82
C ALA A 1 22.61 -13.38 -4.84
N LEU A 2 22.48 -14.67 -5.21
CA LEU A 2 22.05 -15.75 -4.30
C LEU A 2 23.21 -16.46 -3.60
N SER A 3 24.44 -16.34 -4.11
CA SER A 3 25.62 -17.02 -3.58
C SER A 3 25.95 -16.64 -2.13
N PRO A 4 25.98 -15.35 -1.71
CA PRO A 4 26.24 -14.98 -0.32
C PRO A 4 25.18 -15.51 0.65
N LEU A 5 23.91 -15.49 0.21
CA LEU A 5 22.81 -16.01 1.03
C LEU A 5 22.92 -17.54 1.21
N ALA A 6 23.25 -18.28 0.14
CA ALA A 6 23.45 -19.73 0.24
C ALA A 6 24.54 -20.10 1.23
N ALA A 7 25.65 -19.36 1.25
CA ALA A 7 26.75 -19.57 2.21
C ALA A 7 26.30 -19.32 3.66
N THR A 8 25.52 -18.26 3.90
CA THR A 8 24.97 -17.95 5.22
C THR A 8 23.99 -19.03 5.69
N LEU A 9 23.12 -19.50 4.78
CA LEU A 9 22.17 -20.57 5.09
C LEU A 9 22.85 -21.92 5.36
N THR A 10 23.94 -22.23 4.65
CA THR A 10 24.73 -23.43 4.90
C THR A 10 25.34 -23.40 6.31
N ARG A 11 25.92 -22.27 6.70
CA ARG A 11 26.42 -22.08 8.08
C ARG A 11 25.31 -22.23 9.12
N GLY A 12 24.10 -21.83 8.78
CA GLY A 12 22.91 -22.02 9.59
C GLY A 12 22.37 -23.45 9.67
N GLY A 13 23.03 -24.41 9.03
CA GLY A 13 22.64 -25.83 9.04
C GLY A 13 21.54 -26.18 8.03
N TRP A 14 21.29 -25.33 7.03
CA TRP A 14 20.32 -25.68 5.98
C TRP A 14 20.83 -26.81 5.08
N ARG A 15 20.16 -27.95 5.12
CA ARG A 15 20.59 -29.20 4.46
C ARG A 15 20.77 -29.06 2.93
N TRP A 16 20.11 -28.13 2.28
CA TRP A 16 20.24 -27.85 0.85
C TRP A 16 21.34 -26.83 0.53
N GLY A 17 21.88 -26.16 1.55
CA GLY A 17 22.91 -25.13 1.40
C GLY A 17 24.13 -25.58 0.61
N PRO A 18 24.75 -26.74 0.95
CA PRO A 18 25.91 -27.27 0.23
C PRO A 18 25.64 -27.54 -1.26
N LEU A 19 24.43 -28.00 -1.60
CA LEU A 19 24.03 -28.25 -2.98
C LEU A 19 23.92 -26.95 -3.77
N LEU A 20 23.34 -25.91 -3.16
CA LEU A 20 23.24 -24.60 -3.76
C LEU A 20 24.62 -23.92 -3.92
N GLN A 21 25.48 -24.02 -2.94
CA GLN A 21 26.85 -23.54 -3.04
C GLN A 21 27.61 -24.19 -4.20
N LYS A 22 27.44 -25.51 -4.36
CA LYS A 22 28.03 -26.24 -5.49
C LYS A 22 27.45 -25.79 -6.84
N ALA A 23 26.15 -25.51 -6.91
CA ALA A 23 25.48 -25.07 -8.11
C ALA A 23 25.85 -23.63 -8.54
N PHE A 24 26.11 -22.74 -7.58
CA PHE A 24 26.42 -21.33 -7.83
C PHE A 24 27.94 -21.03 -7.91
N GLY A 25 28.79 -22.05 -7.77
CA GLY A 25 30.25 -21.89 -7.69
C GLY A 25 30.72 -21.52 -6.29
N GLN A 26 31.99 -21.86 -5.98
CA GLN A 26 32.59 -21.66 -4.65
C GLN A 26 33.12 -20.23 -4.43
N ASP A 27 32.46 -19.22 -4.92
CA ASP A 27 32.79 -17.88 -4.45
C ASP A 27 32.38 -17.78 -2.98
N THR A 28 33.31 -18.16 -2.12
CA THR A 28 33.21 -17.91 -0.67
C THR A 28 33.30 -16.40 -0.49
N PRO A 29 32.22 -15.69 -0.20
CA PRO A 29 32.34 -14.28 0.10
C PRO A 29 33.14 -14.14 1.39
N HIS A 30 34.33 -13.59 1.34
CA HIS A 30 35.00 -13.01 2.47
C HIS A 30 34.18 -11.78 2.85
N GLY A 31 33.10 -11.96 3.63
CA GLY A 31 32.12 -10.93 3.90
C GLY A 31 31.43 -11.13 5.24
N SER A 32 30.50 -10.24 5.49
CA SER A 32 29.63 -10.24 6.68
C SER A 32 29.07 -11.64 7.00
N PRO A 33 29.04 -12.06 8.27
CA PRO A 33 28.40 -13.31 8.70
C PRO A 33 26.92 -13.42 8.28
N ILE A 34 26.29 -12.32 7.93
CA ILE A 34 24.91 -12.21 7.48
C ILE A 34 24.82 -11.82 6.01
N ALA A 35 25.87 -12.06 5.22
CA ALA A 35 25.90 -11.74 3.81
C ALA A 35 24.65 -12.29 3.07
N GLY A 36 24.02 -11.48 2.28
CA GLY A 36 22.77 -11.80 1.60
C GLY A 36 21.49 -11.61 2.44
N MET A 37 21.60 -11.40 3.77
CA MET A 37 20.46 -11.03 4.62
C MET A 37 20.31 -9.52 4.82
N GLU A 38 21.27 -8.71 4.37
CA GLU A 38 21.32 -7.25 4.58
C GLU A 38 20.44 -6.50 3.56
N ALA A 39 19.28 -7.07 3.22
CA ALA A 39 18.38 -6.52 2.21
C ALA A 39 17.88 -5.11 2.55
N TRP A 40 17.80 -4.75 3.84
CA TRP A 40 17.39 -3.40 4.29
C TRP A 40 18.33 -2.29 3.82
N ARG A 41 19.60 -2.59 3.53
CA ARG A 41 20.58 -1.59 3.06
C ARG A 41 20.34 -1.11 1.64
N GLY A 42 19.63 -1.90 0.85
CA GLY A 42 19.28 -1.55 -0.52
C GLY A 42 17.93 -0.84 -0.67
N LEU A 43 17.20 -0.66 0.43
CA LEU A 43 15.92 0.00 0.39
C LEU A 43 16.10 1.52 0.37
N PRO A 44 15.28 2.25 -0.40
CA PRO A 44 15.32 3.71 -0.39
C PRO A 44 14.99 4.22 1.02
N GLN A 45 15.78 5.19 1.48
CA GLN A 45 15.47 5.91 2.70
C GLN A 45 14.52 7.05 2.36
N TRP A 46 13.47 7.16 3.14
CA TRP A 46 12.51 8.23 2.96
C TRP A 46 12.94 9.43 3.81
N GLU A 47 13.39 10.49 3.16
CA GLU A 47 13.86 11.72 3.81
C GLU A 47 12.96 12.92 3.50
N ASP A 48 11.95 12.75 2.64
CA ASP A 48 11.11 13.87 2.22
C ASP A 48 10.12 14.27 3.31
N GLU A 49 10.03 15.57 3.57
CA GLU A 49 8.94 16.12 4.36
C GLU A 49 7.60 15.88 3.64
N ALA A 50 6.56 15.62 4.43
CA ALA A 50 5.22 15.52 3.87
C ALA A 50 4.87 16.84 3.17
N PRO A 51 4.35 16.81 1.93
CA PRO A 51 3.98 18.04 1.24
C PRO A 51 2.96 18.82 2.08
N ALA A 52 3.09 20.13 2.07
CA ALA A 52 2.17 21.01 2.78
C ALA A 52 0.73 20.72 2.34
N GLY A 53 -0.17 20.61 3.32
CA GLY A 53 -1.58 20.37 3.03
C GLY A 53 -2.16 21.50 2.20
N ASN A 54 -2.85 21.17 1.13
CA ASN A 54 -3.65 22.13 0.38
C ASN A 54 -5.09 22.02 0.90
N PRO A 55 -5.69 23.09 1.44
CA PRO A 55 -7.05 23.04 2.00
C PRO A 55 -8.13 22.73 0.98
N GLY A 56 -7.81 22.71 -0.33
CA GLY A 56 -8.77 22.47 -1.40
C GLY A 56 -9.83 23.57 -1.47
N SER A 57 -9.81 24.37 -2.51
CA SER A 57 -10.72 25.51 -2.65
C SER A 57 -11.78 25.34 -3.75
N GLN A 58 -11.61 24.33 -4.62
CA GLN A 58 -12.50 24.11 -5.75
C GLN A 58 -13.56 23.07 -5.36
N PRO A 59 -14.84 23.46 -5.25
CA PRO A 59 -15.92 22.54 -4.93
C PRO A 59 -16.21 21.60 -6.10
N VAL A 60 -16.87 20.50 -5.80
CA VAL A 60 -17.43 19.57 -6.79
C VAL A 60 -18.88 19.94 -7.04
N ALA A 61 -19.22 20.16 -8.29
CA ALA A 61 -20.60 20.37 -8.70
C ALA A 61 -21.34 19.01 -8.82
N ALA A 62 -22.65 19.02 -8.63
CA ALA A 62 -23.45 17.80 -8.66
C ALA A 62 -23.42 17.10 -10.02
N ASP A 63 -23.37 17.85 -11.10
CA ASP A 63 -23.27 17.33 -12.46
C ASP A 63 -21.89 16.67 -12.72
N GLU A 64 -20.80 17.22 -12.20
CA GLU A 64 -19.46 16.62 -12.29
C GLU A 64 -19.42 15.25 -11.56
N ALA A 65 -19.97 15.18 -10.34
CA ALA A 65 -20.05 13.94 -9.58
C ALA A 65 -20.90 12.88 -10.28
N ARG A 66 -22.06 13.28 -10.83
CA ARG A 66 -22.94 12.38 -11.58
C ARG A 66 -22.30 11.91 -12.88
N ALA A 67 -21.63 12.79 -13.62
CA ALA A 67 -20.90 12.40 -14.82
C ALA A 67 -19.81 11.37 -14.50
N ARG A 68 -19.06 11.56 -13.41
CA ARG A 68 -18.06 10.60 -12.94
C ARG A 68 -18.70 9.27 -12.57
N LEU A 69 -19.77 9.26 -11.79
CA LEU A 69 -20.47 8.02 -11.42
C LEU A 69 -20.96 7.28 -12.67
N LEU A 70 -21.56 8.00 -13.61
CA LEU A 70 -22.04 7.44 -14.88
C LEU A 70 -20.91 6.79 -15.68
N SER A 71 -19.74 7.41 -15.72
CA SER A 71 -18.55 6.86 -16.41
C SER A 71 -18.05 5.57 -15.77
N LEU A 72 -18.23 5.40 -14.46
CA LEU A 72 -17.77 4.23 -13.73
C LEU A 72 -18.74 3.04 -13.80
N VAL A 73 -20.05 3.29 -13.78
CA VAL A 73 -21.05 2.22 -13.67
C VAL A 73 -21.96 2.09 -14.90
N GLY A 74 -21.84 2.98 -15.88
CA GLY A 74 -22.71 3.03 -17.05
C GLY A 74 -24.11 3.52 -16.70
N THR A 75 -24.92 2.75 -15.97
CA THR A 75 -26.27 3.13 -15.54
C THR A 75 -26.37 2.98 -14.02
N PRO A 76 -26.25 4.07 -13.25
CA PRO A 76 -26.41 4.02 -11.80
C PRO A 76 -27.83 3.60 -11.42
N ARG A 77 -27.96 2.79 -10.36
CA ARG A 77 -29.27 2.55 -9.75
C ARG A 77 -29.76 3.82 -9.05
N PRO A 78 -31.08 4.06 -8.95
CA PRO A 78 -31.62 5.27 -8.31
C PRO A 78 -31.05 5.52 -6.93
N GLU A 79 -30.93 4.47 -6.09
CA GLU A 79 -30.40 4.55 -4.73
C GLU A 79 -28.91 4.88 -4.72
N GLN A 80 -28.15 4.38 -5.68
CA GLN A 80 -26.72 4.70 -5.83
C GLN A 80 -26.52 6.15 -6.26
N GLY A 81 -27.35 6.63 -7.17
CA GLY A 81 -27.35 8.03 -7.58
C GLY A 81 -27.67 8.96 -6.41
N ALA A 82 -28.76 8.68 -5.69
CA ALA A 82 -29.16 9.45 -4.51
C ALA A 82 -28.07 9.45 -3.42
N TYR A 83 -27.42 8.31 -3.20
CA TYR A 83 -26.29 8.20 -2.27
C TYR A 83 -25.10 9.06 -2.70
N SER A 84 -24.75 9.03 -3.98
CA SER A 84 -23.66 9.83 -4.54
C SER A 84 -23.96 11.34 -4.46
N ASP A 85 -25.18 11.75 -4.74
CA ASP A 85 -25.62 13.14 -4.60
C ASP A 85 -25.49 13.62 -3.13
N ALA A 86 -25.92 12.79 -2.18
CA ALA A 86 -25.76 13.09 -0.76
C ALA A 86 -24.29 13.17 -0.33
N ALA A 87 -23.43 12.26 -0.83
CA ALA A 87 -22.00 12.29 -0.55
C ALA A 87 -21.31 13.51 -1.15
N THR A 88 -21.79 13.99 -2.31
CA THR A 88 -21.25 15.18 -2.99
C THR A 88 -21.36 16.44 -2.11
N TYR A 89 -22.31 16.48 -1.19
CA TYR A 89 -22.45 17.59 -0.25
C TYR A 89 -21.15 17.85 0.54
N ALA A 90 -20.41 16.82 0.91
CA ALA A 90 -19.15 16.98 1.65
C ALA A 90 -18.06 17.73 0.84
N PHE A 91 -18.15 17.69 -0.48
CA PHE A 91 -17.20 18.29 -1.42
C PHE A 91 -17.71 19.61 -2.02
N GLY A 92 -18.82 20.13 -1.54
CA GLY A 92 -19.41 21.39 -1.97
C GLY A 92 -18.65 22.63 -1.43
N PRO A 93 -19.10 23.84 -1.79
CA PRO A 93 -18.52 25.09 -1.29
C PRO A 93 -18.53 25.12 0.24
N ARG A 94 -17.44 25.63 0.84
CA ARG A 94 -17.40 25.90 2.29
C ARG A 94 -18.08 27.23 2.58
N GLU A 95 -19.00 27.22 3.52
CA GLU A 95 -19.71 28.44 3.96
C GLU A 95 -18.81 29.28 4.86
N ASP A 96 -18.08 28.62 5.76
CA ASP A 96 -17.15 29.27 6.69
C ASP A 96 -15.72 28.78 6.48
N SER A 97 -14.77 29.70 6.46
CA SER A 97 -13.35 29.38 6.38
C SER A 97 -12.91 28.66 7.66
N GLY A 98 -12.42 27.42 7.50
CA GLY A 98 -11.92 26.60 8.60
C GLY A 98 -12.94 25.67 9.25
N ALA A 99 -14.24 25.79 8.97
CA ALA A 99 -15.23 24.83 9.44
C ALA A 99 -15.21 23.54 8.60
N PRO A 100 -15.26 22.35 9.23
CA PRO A 100 -15.38 21.09 8.49
C PRO A 100 -16.77 20.96 7.89
N ARG A 101 -16.85 20.52 6.63
CA ARG A 101 -18.12 20.14 6.02
C ARG A 101 -18.31 18.64 6.19
N ILE A 102 -19.35 18.23 6.88
CA ILE A 102 -19.60 16.84 7.26
C ILE A 102 -20.91 16.37 6.63
N ALA A 103 -20.86 15.23 5.95
CA ALA A 103 -22.02 14.51 5.45
C ALA A 103 -22.10 13.13 6.11
N LEU A 104 -23.24 12.81 6.73
CA LEU A 104 -23.56 11.47 7.23
C LEU A 104 -24.55 10.84 6.25
N VAL A 105 -24.10 9.81 5.54
CA VAL A 105 -24.88 9.20 4.46
C VAL A 105 -25.02 7.71 4.71
N GLU A 106 -26.24 7.21 4.80
CA GLU A 106 -26.55 5.80 4.97
C GLU A 106 -27.23 5.24 3.73
N ALA A 107 -26.87 4.02 3.35
CA ALA A 107 -27.57 3.25 2.32
C ALA A 107 -27.48 1.76 2.61
N GLY A 108 -28.44 0.99 2.14
CA GLY A 108 -28.50 -0.46 2.31
C GLY A 108 -27.29 -1.20 1.73
N THR A 109 -27.13 -2.47 2.05
CA THR A 109 -26.10 -3.32 1.45
C THR A 109 -26.34 -3.54 -0.03
N GLY A 110 -25.29 -3.60 -0.84
CA GLY A 110 -25.40 -3.84 -2.29
C GLY A 110 -25.80 -2.64 -3.12
N THR A 111 -25.99 -1.44 -2.56
CA THR A 111 -26.34 -0.22 -3.31
C THR A 111 -25.18 0.37 -4.12
N GLY A 112 -23.96 -0.15 -3.98
CA GLY A 112 -22.77 0.39 -4.67
C GLY A 112 -22.22 1.66 -4.02
N LYS A 113 -22.30 1.75 -2.69
CA LYS A 113 -21.81 2.89 -1.89
C LYS A 113 -20.39 3.29 -2.22
N THR A 114 -19.50 2.32 -2.44
CA THR A 114 -18.07 2.57 -2.67
C THR A 114 -17.87 3.47 -3.88
N LEU A 115 -18.43 3.12 -5.04
CA LEU A 115 -18.37 3.99 -6.22
C LEU A 115 -19.18 5.27 -6.02
N GLY A 116 -20.28 5.20 -5.27
CA GLY A 116 -21.12 6.35 -4.97
C GLY A 116 -20.37 7.48 -4.26
N TYR A 117 -19.47 7.19 -3.29
CA TYR A 117 -18.66 8.23 -2.67
C TYR A 117 -17.32 8.46 -3.38
N LEU A 118 -16.77 7.45 -4.06
CA LEU A 118 -15.54 7.61 -4.84
C LEU A 118 -15.72 8.56 -6.01
N ALA A 119 -16.91 8.61 -6.62
CA ALA A 119 -17.19 9.50 -7.74
C ALA A 119 -16.94 10.98 -7.38
N PRO A 120 -17.64 11.59 -6.41
CA PRO A 120 -17.36 12.97 -6.03
C PRO A 120 -15.96 13.15 -5.41
N ALA A 121 -15.48 12.17 -4.65
CA ALA A 121 -14.17 12.23 -4.00
C ALA A 121 -13.02 12.31 -5.02
N SER A 122 -13.07 11.51 -6.08
CA SER A 122 -12.05 11.53 -7.13
C SER A 122 -12.05 12.84 -7.91
N VAL A 123 -13.22 13.38 -8.23
CA VAL A 123 -13.33 14.69 -8.88
C VAL A 123 -12.72 15.77 -8.00
N TRP A 124 -12.99 15.73 -6.68
CA TRP A 124 -12.43 16.71 -5.76
C TRP A 124 -10.90 16.59 -5.68
N ALA A 125 -10.36 15.39 -5.59
CA ALA A 125 -8.92 15.17 -5.54
C ALA A 125 -8.22 15.66 -6.81
N GLU A 126 -8.79 15.39 -7.99
CA GLU A 126 -8.25 15.82 -9.27
C GLU A 126 -8.28 17.36 -9.42
N LYS A 127 -9.33 18.02 -8.95
CA LYS A 127 -9.45 19.49 -8.99
C LYS A 127 -8.50 20.21 -8.06
N ASN A 128 -8.23 19.63 -6.91
CA ASN A 128 -7.52 20.33 -5.83
C ASN A 128 -6.08 19.84 -5.61
N GLY A 129 -5.72 18.64 -6.04
CA GLY A 129 -4.39 18.06 -5.89
C GLY A 129 -4.01 17.49 -4.52
N PRO A 130 -4.66 17.81 -3.39
CA PRO A 130 -4.31 17.22 -2.11
C PRO A 130 -4.81 15.80 -1.97
N GLY A 131 -4.19 15.04 -1.03
CA GLY A 131 -4.57 13.67 -0.72
C GLY A 131 -5.97 13.58 -0.12
N LEU A 132 -6.71 12.57 -0.58
CA LEU A 132 -7.98 12.14 -0.01
C LEU A 132 -7.74 10.92 0.88
N TRP A 133 -8.27 10.95 2.10
CA TRP A 133 -8.16 9.82 3.02
C TRP A 133 -9.48 9.05 3.08
N ILE A 134 -9.40 7.74 2.81
CA ILE A 134 -10.52 6.82 2.95
C ILE A 134 -10.18 5.80 4.04
N SER A 135 -10.90 5.87 5.14
CA SER A 135 -10.74 4.91 6.24
C SER A 135 -11.81 3.84 6.19
N THR A 136 -11.41 2.59 6.43
CA THR A 136 -12.33 1.44 6.45
C THR A 136 -12.00 0.54 7.63
N TYR A 137 -13.04 -0.08 8.20
CA TYR A 137 -12.90 -0.88 9.40
C TYR A 137 -12.42 -2.31 9.13
N THR A 138 -12.74 -2.90 7.97
CA THR A 138 -12.43 -4.31 7.69
C THR A 138 -11.52 -4.49 6.48
N ARG A 139 -10.72 -5.56 6.50
CA ARG A 139 -9.89 -5.96 5.36
C ARG A 139 -10.70 -6.22 4.08
N ASN A 140 -11.93 -6.73 4.22
CA ASN A 140 -12.79 -6.97 3.07
C ASN A 140 -13.22 -5.66 2.41
N LEU A 141 -13.60 -4.65 3.20
CA LEU A 141 -13.91 -3.31 2.68
C LEU A 141 -12.67 -2.67 2.05
N GLN A 142 -11.49 -2.84 2.66
CA GLN A 142 -10.25 -2.33 2.07
C GLN A 142 -9.99 -2.95 0.69
N ARG A 143 -10.11 -4.29 0.55
CA ARG A 143 -9.97 -4.96 -0.76
C ARG A 143 -11.00 -4.47 -1.77
N GLN A 144 -12.25 -4.29 -1.35
CA GLN A 144 -13.29 -3.75 -2.20
C GLN A 144 -12.94 -2.35 -2.71
N ILE A 145 -12.47 -1.46 -1.83
CA ILE A 145 -12.06 -0.11 -2.24
C ILE A 145 -10.90 -0.18 -3.24
N VAL A 146 -9.92 -1.04 -3.01
CA VAL A 146 -8.79 -1.23 -3.94
C VAL A 146 -9.26 -1.69 -5.32
N GLN A 147 -10.23 -2.60 -5.37
CA GLN A 147 -10.84 -3.04 -6.63
C GLN A 147 -11.57 -1.90 -7.35
N GLU A 148 -12.33 -1.10 -6.62
CA GLU A 148 -13.06 0.03 -7.22
C GLU A 148 -12.10 1.15 -7.67
N ILE A 149 -11.00 1.37 -6.96
CA ILE A 149 -9.93 2.26 -7.41
C ILE A 149 -9.29 1.75 -8.71
N ALA A 150 -9.19 0.43 -8.91
CA ALA A 150 -8.71 -0.13 -10.16
C ALA A 150 -9.69 0.07 -11.33
N HIS A 151 -10.98 0.18 -11.07
CA HIS A 151 -11.96 0.61 -12.07
C HIS A 151 -11.86 2.10 -12.37
N LEU A 152 -11.59 2.92 -11.34
CA LEU A 152 -11.42 4.37 -11.48
C LEU A 152 -10.15 4.73 -12.27
N TYR A 153 -9.05 4.03 -11.99
CA TYR A 153 -7.73 4.18 -12.63
C TYR A 153 -7.28 2.83 -13.19
N PRO A 154 -7.70 2.46 -14.42
CA PRO A 154 -7.37 1.17 -15.02
C PRO A 154 -5.87 0.99 -15.28
N ASP A 155 -5.17 2.08 -15.67
CA ASP A 155 -3.73 2.04 -15.87
C ASP A 155 -3.01 1.82 -14.52
N PRO A 156 -2.22 0.74 -14.39
CA PRO A 156 -1.51 0.45 -13.15
C PRO A 156 -0.45 1.50 -12.78
N VAL A 157 0.16 2.19 -13.74
CA VAL A 157 1.14 3.25 -13.48
C VAL A 157 0.44 4.47 -12.91
N GLU A 158 -0.60 4.97 -13.58
CA GLU A 158 -1.42 6.07 -13.09
C GLU A 158 -2.02 5.77 -11.72
N ARG A 159 -2.53 4.54 -11.53
CA ARG A 159 -3.09 4.11 -10.25
C ARG A 159 -2.07 4.14 -9.12
N ALA A 160 -0.83 3.71 -9.36
CA ALA A 160 0.25 3.73 -8.37
C ALA A 160 0.65 5.15 -7.95
N GLU A 161 0.53 6.11 -8.86
CA GLU A 161 0.78 7.52 -8.58
C GLU A 161 -0.36 8.18 -7.81
N LYS A 162 -1.61 7.78 -8.08
CA LYS A 162 -2.82 8.41 -7.52
C LYS A 162 -3.36 7.78 -6.26
N ALA A 163 -3.05 6.51 -6.00
CA ALA A 163 -3.64 5.78 -4.88
C ALA A 163 -2.63 4.92 -4.14
N VAL A 164 -2.60 5.07 -2.82
CA VAL A 164 -1.77 4.24 -1.94
C VAL A 164 -2.61 3.63 -0.82
N VAL A 165 -2.40 2.34 -0.56
CA VAL A 165 -3.03 1.65 0.56
C VAL A 165 -2.12 1.79 1.79
N ARG A 166 -2.67 2.29 2.89
CA ARG A 166 -1.99 2.34 4.19
C ARG A 166 -2.72 1.41 5.16
N LYS A 167 -1.96 0.50 5.74
CA LYS A 167 -2.46 -0.45 6.76
C LYS A 167 -1.88 -0.10 8.12
N GLY A 168 -2.40 -0.70 9.18
CA GLY A 168 -1.79 -0.58 10.51
C GLY A 168 -0.36 -1.12 10.51
N ARG A 169 0.51 -0.55 11.33
CA ARG A 169 1.95 -0.87 11.39
C ARG A 169 2.22 -2.37 11.58
N GLU A 170 1.32 -3.07 12.24
CA GLU A 170 1.38 -4.52 12.47
C GLU A 170 1.28 -5.36 11.20
N ASN A 171 0.83 -4.76 10.09
CA ASN A 171 0.75 -5.43 8.79
C ASN A 171 2.02 -5.27 7.94
N TYR A 172 3.02 -4.57 8.45
CA TYR A 172 4.28 -4.35 7.76
C TYR A 172 5.44 -5.02 8.49
N LEU A 173 6.40 -5.51 7.71
CA LEU A 173 7.64 -6.03 8.27
C LEU A 173 8.41 -4.90 8.96
N CYS A 174 8.75 -5.10 10.23
CA CYS A 174 9.62 -4.18 10.96
C CYS A 174 11.09 -4.46 10.56
N LEU A 175 11.68 -3.57 9.77
CA LEU A 175 13.07 -3.71 9.32
C LEU A 175 14.07 -3.70 10.46
N LEU A 176 13.84 -2.93 11.52
CA LEU A 176 14.69 -2.92 12.72
C LEU A 176 14.71 -4.29 13.39
N ASN A 177 13.53 -4.89 13.62
CA ASN A 177 13.44 -6.23 14.22
C ASN A 177 14.08 -7.29 13.32
N PHE A 178 13.93 -7.16 12.01
CA PHE A 178 14.58 -8.05 11.05
C PHE A 178 16.10 -7.90 11.08
N GLU A 179 16.64 -6.70 11.08
CA GLU A 179 18.08 -6.41 11.20
C GLU A 179 18.67 -7.00 12.48
N GLU A 180 18.01 -6.78 13.61
CA GLU A 180 18.44 -7.34 14.88
C GLU A 180 18.43 -8.88 14.89
N ALA A 181 17.41 -9.49 14.30
CA ALA A 181 17.33 -10.94 14.18
C ALA A 181 18.44 -11.50 13.28
N ALA A 182 18.72 -10.82 12.16
CA ALA A 182 19.83 -11.19 11.27
C ALA A 182 21.19 -11.09 11.98
N LYS A 183 21.45 -10.00 12.70
CA LYS A 183 22.69 -9.82 13.50
C LYS A 183 22.85 -10.89 14.59
N ARG A 184 21.77 -11.24 15.29
CA ARG A 184 21.79 -12.33 16.29
C ARG A 184 22.11 -13.69 15.66
N THR A 185 21.62 -13.95 14.45
CA THR A 185 21.91 -15.17 13.71
C THR A 185 23.38 -15.28 13.31
N ALA A 186 24.09 -14.16 13.11
CA ALA A 186 25.52 -14.16 12.88
C ALA A 186 26.31 -14.73 14.05
N LEU A 187 25.85 -14.50 15.29
CA LEU A 187 26.48 -14.98 16.52
C LEU A 187 26.12 -16.44 16.84
N ALA A 188 24.93 -16.87 16.49
CA ALA A 188 24.42 -18.22 16.74
C ALA A 188 23.64 -18.75 15.50
N PRO A 189 24.34 -19.22 14.46
CA PRO A 189 23.71 -19.79 13.28
C PRO A 189 22.85 -21.02 13.65
N GLY A 190 21.67 -21.12 13.06
CA GLY A 190 20.74 -22.23 13.30
C GLY A 190 19.57 -22.24 12.30
N GLN A 191 18.56 -23.06 12.55
CA GLN A 191 17.41 -23.22 11.65
C GLN A 191 16.68 -21.88 11.35
N ARG A 192 16.71 -20.93 12.26
CA ARG A 192 16.15 -19.58 12.07
C ARG A 192 16.82 -18.82 10.92
N SER A 193 18.07 -19.17 10.57
CA SER A 193 18.80 -18.56 9.45
C SER A 193 18.07 -18.77 8.14
N VAL A 194 17.43 -19.94 7.94
CA VAL A 194 16.68 -20.24 6.72
C VAL A 194 15.47 -19.31 6.58
N ALA A 195 14.68 -19.16 7.65
CA ALA A 195 13.52 -18.28 7.64
C ALA A 195 13.94 -16.82 7.38
N LEU A 196 14.98 -16.34 8.05
CA LEU A 196 15.51 -14.99 7.84
C LEU A 196 16.04 -14.80 6.41
N GLY A 197 16.68 -15.81 5.84
CA GLY A 197 17.13 -15.77 4.45
C GLY A 197 15.98 -15.67 3.44
N LEU A 198 14.87 -16.36 3.68
CA LEU A 198 13.66 -16.25 2.85
C LEU A 198 13.04 -14.87 2.98
N ILE A 199 12.95 -14.33 4.20
CA ILE A 199 12.46 -12.97 4.44
C ILE A 199 13.38 -11.94 3.77
N ALA A 200 14.71 -12.08 3.88
CA ALA A 200 15.66 -11.19 3.20
C ALA A 200 15.45 -11.16 1.67
N ARG A 201 15.23 -12.33 1.08
CA ARG A 201 14.93 -12.43 -0.34
C ARG A 201 13.61 -11.73 -0.69
N TRP A 202 12.59 -11.94 0.11
CA TRP A 202 11.29 -11.30 -0.07
C TRP A 202 11.41 -9.76 0.03
N ILE A 203 12.14 -9.23 1.03
CA ILE A 203 12.44 -7.78 1.15
C ILE A 203 13.07 -7.25 -0.14
N GLY A 204 14.06 -7.95 -0.70
CA GLY A 204 14.76 -7.53 -1.91
C GLY A 204 13.92 -7.61 -3.19
N SER A 205 12.78 -8.30 -3.17
CA SER A 205 11.85 -8.42 -4.30
C SER A 205 10.50 -7.73 -4.06
N GLY A 206 10.23 -7.34 -2.84
CA GLY A 206 9.00 -6.65 -2.44
C GLY A 206 9.07 -5.15 -2.70
N THR A 207 7.91 -4.52 -2.80
CA THR A 207 7.79 -3.08 -3.08
C THR A 207 7.24 -2.28 -1.91
N ASP A 208 6.47 -2.91 -1.01
CA ASP A 208 5.68 -2.21 0.00
C ASP A 208 5.88 -2.72 1.45
N GLY A 209 6.54 -3.87 1.63
CA GLY A 209 6.77 -4.46 2.95
C GLY A 209 5.51 -5.03 3.63
N ASP A 210 4.38 -5.13 2.92
CA ASP A 210 3.11 -5.66 3.43
C ASP A 210 3.17 -7.18 3.59
N ILE A 211 2.89 -7.67 4.80
CA ILE A 211 2.93 -9.10 5.18
C ILE A 211 1.53 -9.70 5.37
N SER A 212 0.45 -8.96 5.09
CA SER A 212 -0.94 -9.40 5.34
C SER A 212 -1.66 -9.92 4.10
#